data_00ed49086a0f8b6e831066b6bdbeccd6
#
_entry.id   00ed49086a0f8b6e831066b6bdbeccd6
#
_cell.length_a   1.000
_cell.length_b   1.000
_cell.length_c   1.000
_cell.angle_alpha   90.00
_cell.angle_beta   90.00
_cell.angle_gamma   90.00
#
_symmetry.space_group_name_H-M   'P 1'
#
loop_
_entity.id
_entity.type
_entity.pdbx_description
1 polymer ?
#
loop_
_entity_poly.entity_id
_entity_poly.type
_entity_poly.pdbx_seq_one_letter_code
_entity_poly.pdbx_strand_id
1 'polypeptide(L)'
;LTSLVPDKKRFPNGWSRIMKRKQSDKIRWMGLWYSLSGYWMGISAENDFPLEIRQVLHSYNGSLLPGTSTEKIETWYEYYVRTMKEYGFDFLKIDNQSFTLPLYMGGTQVIRQAKDCNLALEHQTHRMQMGLMNCMAQNVLNIDHTLYSSVTRASIDYKKYDENMAKSHLFQSYTNTLILGQTVWPDTICFIPAIPFAAV
;
A
#
# COMPACT_ATOMS: atom_id res chain seq x y z
N LEU A 1 -7.27 1.90 9.87
CA LEU A 1 -6.72 0.60 10.25
C LEU A 1 -6.74 0.44 11.76
N THR A 2 -7.25 -0.68 12.26
CA THR A 2 -7.25 -1.00 13.71
C THR A 2 -6.26 -2.10 14.08
N SER A 3 -5.92 -2.97 13.12
CA SER A 3 -5.00 -4.09 13.33
C SER A 3 -4.46 -4.59 11.99
N LEU A 4 -3.33 -5.29 11.99
CA LEU A 4 -2.84 -6.10 10.87
C LEU A 4 -3.27 -7.57 10.98
N VAL A 5 -3.92 -7.93 12.08
CA VAL A 5 -4.49 -9.28 12.25
C VAL A 5 -5.68 -9.45 11.30
N PRO A 6 -5.83 -10.59 10.63
CA PRO A 6 -6.98 -10.89 9.78
C PRO A 6 -8.30 -10.78 10.53
N ASP A 7 -9.33 -10.24 9.88
CA ASP A 7 -10.68 -10.18 10.43
C ASP A 7 -11.14 -11.59 10.83
N LYS A 8 -11.37 -11.80 12.14
CA LYS A 8 -11.73 -13.11 12.69
C LYS A 8 -13.08 -13.64 12.19
N LYS A 9 -14.00 -12.74 11.81
CA LYS A 9 -15.29 -13.13 11.24
C LYS A 9 -15.14 -13.69 9.84
N ARG A 10 -14.29 -13.06 9.01
CA ARG A 10 -14.04 -13.47 7.62
C ARG A 10 -12.97 -14.55 7.52
N PHE A 11 -11.98 -14.49 8.39
CA PHE A 11 -10.82 -15.38 8.43
C PHE A 11 -10.65 -15.99 9.82
N PRO A 12 -11.57 -16.88 10.28
CA PRO A 12 -11.57 -17.42 11.65
C PRO A 12 -10.28 -18.17 12.00
N ASN A 13 -9.59 -18.71 11.00
CA ASN A 13 -8.30 -19.41 11.13
C ASN A 13 -7.12 -18.58 10.62
N GLY A 14 -7.23 -17.24 10.59
CA GLY A 14 -6.25 -16.37 10.01
C GLY A 14 -5.98 -16.69 8.53
N TRP A 15 -4.75 -16.51 8.09
CA TRP A 15 -4.34 -16.76 6.70
C TRP A 15 -4.04 -18.23 6.39
N SER A 16 -4.08 -19.12 7.38
CA SER A 16 -3.62 -20.53 7.21
C SER A 16 -4.34 -21.27 6.07
N ARG A 17 -5.65 -21.07 5.91
CA ARG A 17 -6.44 -21.67 4.82
C ARG A 17 -6.02 -21.14 3.45
N ILE A 18 -5.74 -19.85 3.36
CA ILE A 18 -5.27 -19.20 2.12
C ILE A 18 -3.88 -19.69 1.77
N MET A 19 -2.98 -19.79 2.75
CA MET A 19 -1.62 -20.30 2.52
C MET A 19 -1.61 -21.78 2.11
N LYS A 20 -2.50 -22.61 2.67
CA LYS A 20 -2.71 -23.99 2.19
C LYS A 20 -3.17 -24.02 0.72
N ARG A 21 -4.10 -23.13 0.34
CA ARG A 21 -4.54 -23.01 -1.06
C ARG A 21 -3.43 -22.52 -1.98
N LYS A 22 -2.63 -21.56 -1.55
CA LYS A 22 -1.44 -21.13 -2.29
C LYS A 22 -0.55 -22.33 -2.67
N GLN A 23 -0.31 -23.23 -1.71
CA GLN A 23 0.50 -24.43 -1.93
C GLN A 23 -0.21 -25.47 -2.82
N SER A 24 -1.47 -25.82 -2.50
CA SER A 24 -2.22 -26.85 -3.25
C SER A 24 -2.45 -26.47 -4.70
N ASP A 25 -2.75 -25.21 -4.97
CA ASP A 25 -3.05 -24.69 -6.30
C ASP A 25 -1.78 -24.23 -7.03
N LYS A 26 -0.60 -24.47 -6.45
CA LYS A 26 0.71 -24.10 -7.00
C LYS A 26 0.83 -22.63 -7.37
N ILE A 27 0.19 -21.76 -6.60
CA ILE A 27 0.28 -20.30 -6.79
C ILE A 27 1.69 -19.85 -6.38
N ARG A 28 2.46 -19.40 -7.37
CA ARG A 28 3.86 -19.03 -7.16
C ARG A 28 4.02 -17.77 -6.32
N TRP A 29 3.23 -16.75 -6.59
CA TRP A 29 3.32 -15.45 -5.93
C TRP A 29 1.94 -15.00 -5.45
N MET A 30 1.84 -14.58 -4.20
CA MET A 30 0.60 -14.09 -3.59
C MET A 30 0.90 -12.84 -2.79
N GLY A 31 0.11 -11.79 -2.99
CA GLY A 31 0.28 -10.52 -2.30
C GLY A 31 -0.93 -10.10 -1.49
N LEU A 32 -0.72 -9.09 -0.65
CA LEU A 32 -1.77 -8.39 0.08
C LEU A 32 -1.89 -6.94 -0.40
N TRP A 33 -3.11 -6.44 -0.38
CA TRP A 33 -3.40 -5.03 -0.61
C TRP A 33 -3.50 -4.29 0.73
N TYR A 34 -2.81 -3.16 0.81
CA TYR A 34 -2.91 -2.19 1.89
C TYR A 34 -2.72 -0.77 1.35
N SER A 35 -2.85 0.23 2.23
CA SER A 35 -2.54 1.63 1.94
C SER A 35 -1.22 2.03 2.59
N LEU A 36 -0.53 3.02 2.03
CA LEU A 36 0.73 3.54 2.58
C LEU A 36 0.59 4.00 4.04
N SER A 37 -0.53 4.63 4.37
CA SER A 37 -0.87 5.05 5.73
C SER A 37 -1.54 3.97 6.58
N GLY A 38 -1.46 2.71 6.17
CA GLY A 38 -2.14 1.57 6.80
C GLY A 38 -3.55 1.35 6.25
N TYR A 39 -4.37 2.38 6.16
CA TYR A 39 -5.67 2.40 5.48
C TYR A 39 -5.92 3.79 4.88
N TRP A 40 -7.01 3.99 4.14
CA TRP A 40 -7.31 5.25 3.41
C TRP A 40 -7.09 6.53 4.22
N MET A 41 -7.54 6.55 5.47
CA MET A 41 -7.43 7.71 6.36
C MET A 41 -6.43 7.47 7.51
N GLY A 42 -5.53 6.50 7.38
CA GLY A 42 -4.56 6.19 8.41
C GLY A 42 -5.02 5.13 9.41
N ILE A 43 -4.50 5.23 10.62
CA ILE A 43 -4.66 4.27 11.71
C ILE A 43 -5.65 4.84 12.73
N SER A 44 -6.53 4.02 13.27
CA SER A 44 -7.46 4.40 14.32
C SER A 44 -6.73 4.65 15.64
N ALA A 45 -7.25 5.58 16.44
CA ALA A 45 -6.82 5.72 17.84
C ALA A 45 -7.11 4.44 18.65
N GLU A 46 -8.22 3.78 18.33
CA GLU A 46 -8.60 2.47 18.89
C GLU A 46 -7.98 1.34 18.08
N ASN A 47 -6.69 1.11 18.27
CA ASN A 47 -5.95 0.06 17.56
C ASN A 47 -5.33 -0.94 18.55
N ASP A 48 -5.12 -2.18 18.04
CA ASP A 48 -4.58 -3.32 18.79
C ASP A 48 -3.08 -3.55 18.55
N PHE A 49 -2.36 -2.51 18.13
CA PHE A 49 -0.92 -2.65 17.90
C PHE A 49 -0.14 -2.77 19.21
N PRO A 50 1.02 -3.46 19.19
CA PRO A 50 1.94 -3.50 20.32
C PRO A 50 2.29 -2.09 20.81
N LEU A 51 2.60 -1.94 22.10
CA LEU A 51 2.85 -0.64 22.72
C LEU A 51 3.98 0.12 22.02
N GLU A 52 5.07 -0.56 21.69
CA GLU A 52 6.21 0.01 20.97
C GLU A 52 5.83 0.57 19.60
N ILE A 53 4.86 -0.06 18.92
CA ILE A 53 4.35 0.42 17.63
C ILE A 53 3.40 1.60 17.81
N ARG A 54 2.56 1.60 18.85
CA ARG A 54 1.70 2.75 19.15
C ARG A 54 2.51 4.00 19.50
N GLN A 55 3.66 3.84 20.14
CA GLN A 55 4.56 4.96 20.51
C GLN A 55 5.23 5.65 19.33
N VAL A 56 5.34 4.98 18.18
CA VAL A 56 5.90 5.59 16.96
C VAL A 56 4.83 6.26 16.08
N LEU A 57 3.57 6.13 16.42
CA LEU A 57 2.47 6.80 15.73
C LEU A 57 2.24 8.20 16.30
N HIS A 58 1.78 9.11 15.46
CA HIS A 58 1.45 10.47 15.83
C HIS A 58 0.10 10.90 15.26
N SER A 59 -0.63 11.72 16.00
CA SER A 59 -1.96 12.16 15.58
C SER A 59 -1.86 13.33 14.60
N TYR A 60 -2.56 13.20 13.48
CA TYR A 60 -2.78 14.23 12.47
C TYR A 60 -4.26 14.25 12.09
N ASN A 61 -4.91 15.37 12.29
CA ASN A 61 -6.31 15.59 11.90
C ASN A 61 -7.26 14.44 12.31
N GLY A 62 -7.09 13.91 13.53
CA GLY A 62 -7.95 12.84 14.07
C GLY A 62 -7.58 11.42 13.66
N SER A 63 -6.55 11.24 12.84
CA SER A 63 -5.98 9.94 12.48
C SER A 63 -4.58 9.77 13.04
N LEU A 64 -4.16 8.53 13.27
CA LEU A 64 -2.77 8.23 13.58
C LEU A 64 -2.02 7.87 12.30
N LEU A 65 -0.83 8.42 12.16
CA LEU A 65 0.09 8.16 11.04
C LEU A 65 1.48 7.81 11.60
N PRO A 66 2.37 7.17 10.80
CA PRO A 66 3.76 6.99 11.19
C PRO A 66 4.40 8.31 11.59
N GLY A 67 5.19 8.29 12.65
CA GLY A 67 5.57 9.44 13.46
C GLY A 67 6.39 10.55 12.82
N THR A 68 6.99 11.35 13.70
CA THR A 68 7.61 12.66 13.36
C THR A 68 9.09 12.58 13.00
N SER A 69 9.74 11.42 13.16
CA SER A 69 11.14 11.21 12.80
C SER A 69 11.29 10.04 11.85
N THR A 70 12.34 10.05 11.05
CA THR A 70 12.70 8.97 10.13
C THR A 70 12.76 7.63 10.83
N GLU A 71 13.36 7.58 12.04
CA GLU A 71 13.47 6.37 12.86
C GLU A 71 12.09 5.78 13.23
N LYS A 72 11.14 6.62 13.66
CA LYS A 72 9.77 6.20 13.99
C LYS A 72 9.03 5.68 12.76
N ILE A 73 9.23 6.32 11.62
CA ILE A 73 8.65 5.90 10.35
C ILE A 73 9.22 4.55 9.92
N GLU A 74 10.54 4.37 10.00
CA GLU A 74 11.22 3.10 9.72
C GLU A 74 10.71 1.98 10.64
N THR A 75 10.56 2.24 11.93
CA THR A 75 10.03 1.27 12.90
C THR A 75 8.61 0.80 12.54
N TRP A 76 7.74 1.72 12.12
CA TRP A 76 6.41 1.36 11.65
C TRP A 76 6.46 0.47 10.41
N TYR A 77 7.22 0.85 9.38
CA TYR A 77 7.27 0.08 8.14
C TYR A 77 8.01 -1.25 8.31
N GLU A 78 8.99 -1.33 9.19
CA GLU A 78 9.59 -2.61 9.57
C GLU A 78 8.55 -3.56 10.17
N TYR A 79 7.79 -3.13 11.15
CA TYR A 79 6.72 -3.91 11.75
C TYR A 79 5.67 -4.30 10.71
N TYR A 80 5.25 -3.35 9.90
CA TYR A 80 4.23 -3.50 8.89
C TYR A 80 4.59 -4.56 7.84
N VAL A 81 5.75 -4.43 7.22
CA VAL A 81 6.24 -5.35 6.18
C VAL A 81 6.56 -6.72 6.76
N ARG A 82 7.22 -6.76 7.91
CA ARG A 82 7.55 -8.02 8.62
C ARG A 82 6.30 -8.84 8.92
N THR A 83 5.25 -8.24 9.44
CA THR A 83 4.00 -8.92 9.74
C THR A 83 3.42 -9.59 8.48
N MET A 84 3.44 -8.91 7.33
CA MET A 84 2.95 -9.48 6.08
C MET A 84 3.81 -10.63 5.57
N LYS A 85 5.12 -10.51 5.71
CA LYS A 85 6.07 -11.60 5.41
C LYS A 85 5.83 -12.83 6.28
N GLU A 86 5.65 -12.65 7.57
CA GLU A 86 5.37 -13.72 8.53
C GLU A 86 4.05 -14.45 8.24
N TYR A 87 3.08 -13.75 7.65
CA TYR A 87 1.84 -14.38 7.15
C TYR A 87 2.04 -15.24 5.89
N GLY A 88 3.21 -15.20 5.27
CA GLY A 88 3.56 -16.02 4.10
C GLY A 88 3.23 -15.38 2.76
N PHE A 89 3.00 -14.08 2.71
CA PHE A 89 2.83 -13.33 1.47
C PHE A 89 4.18 -12.98 0.85
N ASP A 90 4.21 -12.90 -0.48
CA ASP A 90 5.43 -12.68 -1.25
C ASP A 90 5.62 -11.24 -1.67
N PHE A 91 4.52 -10.47 -1.79
CA PHE A 91 4.56 -9.07 -2.18
C PHE A 91 3.42 -8.26 -1.57
N LEU A 92 3.58 -6.95 -1.58
CA LEU A 92 2.56 -5.98 -1.17
C LEU A 92 2.13 -5.15 -2.37
N LYS A 93 0.82 -4.94 -2.53
CA LYS A 93 0.27 -3.86 -3.34
C LYS A 93 -0.10 -2.73 -2.39
N ILE A 94 0.65 -1.65 -2.44
CA ILE A 94 0.47 -0.49 -1.56
C ILE A 94 -0.20 0.64 -2.33
N ASP A 95 -1.38 0.99 -1.88
CA ASP A 95 -2.27 1.97 -2.49
C ASP A 95 -2.24 3.33 -1.75
N ASN A 96 -2.95 4.31 -2.29
CA ASN A 96 -3.18 5.64 -1.69
C ASN A 96 -1.89 6.46 -1.47
N GLN A 97 -0.86 6.21 -2.23
CA GLN A 97 0.46 6.82 -2.00
C GLN A 97 0.45 8.33 -2.31
N SER A 98 -0.30 8.77 -3.33
CA SER A 98 -0.41 10.20 -3.68
C SER A 98 -1.14 11.04 -2.62
N PHE A 99 -1.91 10.41 -1.73
CA PHE A 99 -2.63 11.09 -0.64
C PHE A 99 -1.82 11.22 0.65
N THR A 100 -0.58 10.79 0.67
CA THR A 100 0.28 10.90 1.86
C THR A 100 0.49 12.35 2.29
N LEU A 101 0.76 13.26 1.35
CA LEU A 101 0.92 14.69 1.65
C LEU A 101 -0.32 15.29 2.34
N PRO A 102 -1.55 15.15 1.79
CA PRO A 102 -2.75 15.64 2.45
C PRO A 102 -2.96 15.09 3.86
N LEU A 103 -2.60 13.86 4.13
CA LEU A 103 -2.76 13.26 5.46
C LEU A 103 -1.86 13.91 6.51
N TYR A 104 -0.66 14.37 6.13
CA TYR A 104 0.27 15.06 7.01
C TYR A 104 0.04 16.58 7.10
N MET A 105 -0.95 17.14 6.40
CA MET A 105 -1.23 18.59 6.42
C MET A 105 -1.50 19.08 7.86
N GLY A 106 -0.91 20.24 8.16
CA GLY A 106 -0.88 20.78 9.53
C GLY A 106 0.38 20.44 10.33
N GLY A 107 1.18 19.50 9.88
CA GLY A 107 2.51 19.22 10.42
C GLY A 107 3.57 20.20 9.91
N THR A 108 4.70 20.29 10.63
CA THR A 108 5.81 21.21 10.29
C THR A 108 6.76 20.65 9.23
N GLN A 109 6.70 19.36 8.94
CA GLN A 109 7.65 18.66 8.04
C GLN A 109 6.92 17.72 7.07
N VAL A 110 5.82 18.17 6.50
CA VAL A 110 4.90 17.35 5.68
C VAL A 110 5.62 16.63 4.53
N ILE A 111 6.41 17.36 3.75
CA ILE A 111 7.13 16.82 2.59
C ILE A 111 8.16 15.76 3.03
N ARG A 112 8.91 16.05 4.08
CA ARG A 112 9.90 15.12 4.64
C ARG A 112 9.23 13.84 5.12
N GLN A 113 8.15 13.94 5.89
CA GLN A 113 7.43 12.78 6.43
C GLN A 113 6.84 11.91 5.31
N ALA A 114 6.24 12.53 4.30
CA ALA A 114 5.71 11.79 3.14
C ALA A 114 6.84 11.08 2.36
N LYS A 115 7.97 11.75 2.15
CA LYS A 115 9.17 11.15 1.55
C LYS A 115 9.69 9.99 2.38
N ASP A 116 9.86 10.19 3.69
CA ASP A 116 10.40 9.18 4.57
C ASP A 116 9.49 7.93 4.64
N CYS A 117 8.17 8.09 4.53
CA CYS A 117 7.23 6.97 4.40
C CYS A 117 7.49 6.13 3.13
N ASN A 118 7.66 6.78 1.99
CA ASN A 118 7.96 6.08 0.74
C ASN A 118 9.31 5.36 0.81
N LEU A 119 10.35 6.05 1.29
CA LEU A 119 11.69 5.45 1.44
C LEU A 119 11.70 4.28 2.42
N ALA A 120 11.05 4.42 3.57
CA ALA A 120 10.98 3.34 4.55
C ALA A 120 10.25 2.11 4.00
N LEU A 121 9.16 2.30 3.26
CA LEU A 121 8.46 1.19 2.59
C LEU A 121 9.38 0.48 1.59
N GLU A 122 10.06 1.22 0.72
CA GLU A 122 11.01 0.68 -0.27
C GLU A 122 12.15 -0.09 0.40
N HIS A 123 12.78 0.50 1.44
CA HIS A 123 13.86 -0.13 2.19
C HIS A 123 13.40 -1.41 2.89
N GLN A 124 12.27 -1.39 3.57
CA GLN A 124 11.82 -2.54 4.35
C GLN A 124 11.35 -3.69 3.44
N THR A 125 10.66 -3.40 2.34
CA THR A 125 10.29 -4.45 1.36
C THR A 125 11.52 -5.07 0.72
N HIS A 126 12.51 -4.26 0.32
CA HIS A 126 13.76 -4.75 -0.23
C HIS A 126 14.54 -5.60 0.78
N ARG A 127 14.75 -5.08 2.01
CA ARG A 127 15.47 -5.78 3.08
C ARG A 127 14.86 -7.14 3.42
N MET A 128 13.54 -7.24 3.37
CA MET A 128 12.79 -8.47 3.65
C MET A 128 12.55 -9.32 2.41
N GLN A 129 13.10 -8.95 1.25
CA GLN A 129 12.92 -9.67 -0.01
C GLN A 129 11.43 -9.90 -0.35
N MET A 130 10.61 -8.87 -0.16
CA MET A 130 9.22 -8.82 -0.58
C MET A 130 9.09 -7.96 -1.84
N GLY A 131 8.25 -8.41 -2.77
CA GLY A 131 7.87 -7.57 -3.90
C GLY A 131 7.04 -6.36 -3.45
N LEU A 132 7.17 -5.24 -4.16
CA LEU A 132 6.34 -4.05 -3.95
C LEU A 132 5.73 -3.62 -5.28
N MET A 133 4.40 -3.51 -5.29
CA MET A 133 3.61 -2.94 -6.38
C MET A 133 3.01 -1.61 -5.89
N ASN A 134 3.46 -0.52 -6.45
CA ASN A 134 2.99 0.82 -6.09
C ASN A 134 1.66 1.12 -6.79
N CYS A 135 0.70 1.66 -6.05
CA CYS A 135 -0.61 2.04 -6.54
C CYS A 135 -0.95 3.46 -6.10
N MET A 136 -1.60 4.24 -6.98
CA MET A 136 -1.86 5.67 -6.80
C MET A 136 -0.56 6.44 -6.43
N ALA A 137 0.52 6.12 -7.10
CA ALA A 137 1.85 6.63 -6.83
C ALA A 137 2.34 7.63 -7.91
N GLN A 138 1.41 8.24 -8.67
CA GLN A 138 1.71 9.16 -9.77
C GLN A 138 1.92 10.58 -9.26
N ASN A 139 2.89 10.78 -8.40
CA ASN A 139 3.34 12.11 -7.99
C ASN A 139 4.87 12.15 -7.90
N VAL A 140 5.43 13.34 -7.89
CA VAL A 140 6.89 13.56 -7.90
C VAL A 140 7.59 12.83 -6.76
N LEU A 141 7.04 12.91 -5.54
CA LEU A 141 7.66 12.25 -4.38
C LEU A 141 7.78 10.74 -4.55
N ASN A 142 6.74 10.09 -5.09
CA ASN A 142 6.79 8.65 -5.31
C ASN A 142 7.75 8.29 -6.45
N ILE A 143 7.70 9.04 -7.56
CA ILE A 143 8.56 8.77 -8.73
C ILE A 143 10.03 8.91 -8.36
N ASP A 144 10.39 9.98 -7.65
CA ASP A 144 11.78 10.27 -7.26
C ASP A 144 12.32 9.32 -6.18
N HIS A 145 11.44 8.63 -5.45
CA HIS A 145 11.82 7.76 -4.34
C HIS A 145 11.46 6.29 -4.56
N THR A 146 11.14 5.90 -5.79
CA THR A 146 11.03 4.49 -6.21
C THR A 146 12.44 3.93 -6.43
N LEU A 147 12.95 3.19 -5.45
CA LEU A 147 14.35 2.72 -5.44
C LEU A 147 14.50 1.23 -5.78
N TYR A 148 13.63 0.39 -5.25
CA TYR A 148 13.75 -1.07 -5.32
C TYR A 148 12.51 -1.75 -5.90
N SER A 149 11.35 -1.09 -5.87
CA SER A 149 10.14 -1.62 -6.47
C SER A 149 10.21 -1.55 -7.99
N SER A 150 9.70 -2.60 -8.64
CA SER A 150 9.77 -2.75 -10.09
C SER A 150 8.45 -2.46 -10.79
N VAL A 151 7.35 -2.34 -10.05
CA VAL A 151 6.00 -2.23 -10.63
C VAL A 151 5.26 -1.04 -10.02
N THR A 152 4.75 -0.18 -10.89
CA THR A 152 3.94 0.98 -10.48
C THR A 152 2.71 1.07 -11.37
N ARG A 153 1.55 1.28 -10.77
CA ARG A 153 0.32 1.49 -11.53
C ARG A 153 0.38 2.81 -12.29
N ALA A 154 0.03 2.75 -13.58
CA ALA A 154 0.13 3.90 -14.49
C ALA A 154 -1.19 4.67 -14.69
N SER A 155 -2.33 4.14 -14.26
CA SER A 155 -3.66 4.70 -14.59
C SER A 155 -4.66 4.59 -13.44
N ILE A 156 -5.82 5.26 -13.60
CA ILE A 156 -7.00 5.03 -12.78
C ILE A 156 -7.61 3.64 -13.03
N ASP A 157 -8.60 3.25 -12.21
CA ASP A 157 -9.29 1.98 -12.37
C ASP A 157 -10.06 1.92 -13.70
N TYR A 158 -9.97 0.79 -14.38
CA TYR A 158 -10.77 0.51 -15.55
C TYR A 158 -12.19 0.11 -15.13
N LYS A 159 -13.21 0.79 -15.68
CA LYS A 159 -14.61 0.46 -15.49
C LYS A 159 -15.24 0.10 -16.84
N LYS A 160 -15.59 -1.16 -17.01
CA LYS A 160 -16.08 -1.73 -18.28
C LYS A 160 -17.31 -1.01 -18.86
N TYR A 161 -18.19 -0.49 -18.01
CA TYR A 161 -19.45 0.13 -18.45
C TYR A 161 -19.46 1.65 -18.30
N ASP A 162 -18.31 2.27 -18.07
CA ASP A 162 -18.14 3.71 -17.99
C ASP A 162 -17.13 4.15 -19.07
N GLU A 163 -17.66 4.67 -20.17
CA GLU A 163 -16.85 5.07 -21.33
C GLU A 163 -15.84 6.16 -20.99
N ASN A 164 -16.20 7.11 -20.13
CA ASN A 164 -15.31 8.20 -19.74
C ASN A 164 -14.16 7.66 -18.86
N MET A 165 -14.47 6.76 -17.94
CA MET A 165 -13.45 6.10 -17.12
C MET A 165 -12.56 5.21 -17.98
N ALA A 166 -13.10 4.49 -18.97
CA ALA A 166 -12.31 3.68 -19.89
C ALA A 166 -11.38 4.54 -20.75
N LYS A 167 -11.85 5.65 -21.30
CA LYS A 167 -11.03 6.61 -22.06
C LYS A 167 -9.93 7.22 -21.18
N SER A 168 -10.26 7.65 -19.97
CA SER A 168 -9.30 8.21 -19.03
C SER A 168 -8.23 7.19 -18.63
N HIS A 169 -8.66 5.94 -18.39
CA HIS A 169 -7.73 4.83 -18.10
C HIS A 169 -6.74 4.62 -19.23
N LEU A 170 -7.21 4.51 -20.47
CA LEU A 170 -6.36 4.32 -21.64
C LEU A 170 -5.41 5.51 -21.85
N PHE A 171 -5.92 6.73 -21.76
CA PHE A 171 -5.11 7.94 -21.89
C PHE A 171 -4.00 7.98 -20.86
N GLN A 172 -4.32 7.76 -19.59
CA GLN A 172 -3.34 7.76 -18.50
C GLN A 172 -2.34 6.60 -18.63
N SER A 173 -2.82 5.41 -19.00
CA SER A 173 -1.94 4.26 -19.24
C SER A 173 -0.89 4.58 -20.29
N TYR A 174 -1.30 5.20 -21.37
CA TYR A 174 -0.40 5.55 -22.47
C TYR A 174 0.56 6.68 -22.10
N THR A 175 0.06 7.79 -21.58
CA THR A 175 0.86 8.98 -21.28
C THR A 175 1.83 8.75 -20.11
N ASN A 176 1.37 8.11 -19.03
CA ASN A 176 2.21 7.88 -17.85
C ASN A 176 3.28 6.80 -18.09
N THR A 177 3.03 5.85 -18.99
CA THR A 177 4.04 4.85 -19.39
C THR A 177 5.28 5.47 -20.00
N LEU A 178 5.16 6.60 -20.68
CA LEU A 178 6.31 7.31 -21.26
C LEU A 178 7.28 7.79 -20.18
N ILE A 179 6.79 8.13 -19.01
CA ILE A 179 7.62 8.58 -17.88
C ILE A 179 7.97 7.39 -16.98
N LEU A 180 6.99 6.68 -16.48
CA LEU A 180 7.19 5.58 -15.53
C LEU A 180 8.00 4.42 -16.12
N GLY A 181 7.79 4.10 -17.39
CA GLY A 181 8.47 3.01 -18.10
C GLY A 181 9.98 3.18 -18.25
N GLN A 182 10.53 4.33 -17.88
CA GLN A 182 11.97 4.55 -17.85
C GLN A 182 12.65 3.97 -16.61
N THR A 183 11.88 3.79 -15.53
CA THR A 183 12.43 3.36 -14.22
C THR A 183 11.72 2.13 -13.66
N VAL A 184 10.45 1.93 -13.97
CA VAL A 184 9.63 0.83 -13.44
C VAL A 184 8.79 0.20 -14.54
N TRP A 185 8.25 -0.98 -14.28
CA TRP A 185 7.24 -1.61 -15.13
C TRP A 185 5.87 -0.98 -14.86
N PRO A 186 5.27 -0.25 -15.82
CA PRO A 186 3.96 0.36 -15.64
C PRO A 186 2.86 -0.71 -15.65
N ASP A 187 2.16 -0.86 -14.55
CA ASP A 187 0.97 -1.70 -14.46
C ASP A 187 -0.25 -0.90 -14.92
N THR A 188 -0.87 -1.34 -15.99
CA THR A 188 -2.07 -0.71 -16.56
C THR A 188 -3.34 -1.49 -16.25
N ILE A 189 -3.23 -2.70 -15.68
CA ILE A 189 -4.37 -3.59 -15.49
C ILE A 189 -4.88 -3.47 -14.05
N CYS A 190 -5.78 -2.55 -13.80
CA CYS A 190 -6.61 -2.58 -12.61
C CYS A 190 -8.06 -2.76 -13.02
N PHE A 191 -8.46 -4.01 -13.23
CA PHE A 191 -9.86 -4.34 -13.44
C PHE A 191 -10.60 -4.30 -12.10
N ILE A 192 -11.67 -3.52 -12.03
CA ILE A 192 -12.70 -3.75 -11.03
C ILE A 192 -13.55 -4.89 -11.59
N PRO A 193 -13.47 -6.11 -11.05
CA PRO A 193 -14.39 -7.15 -11.48
C PRO A 193 -15.80 -6.65 -11.22
N ALA A 194 -16.66 -6.75 -12.22
CA ALA A 194 -18.09 -6.54 -12.08
C ALA A 194 -18.69 -7.75 -11.32
N ILE A 195 -18.23 -7.96 -10.09
CA ILE A 195 -18.91 -8.82 -9.15
C ILE A 195 -19.85 -7.87 -8.40
N PRO A 196 -21.17 -8.01 -8.56
CA PRO A 196 -22.07 -7.33 -7.65
C PRO A 196 -21.67 -7.81 -6.25
N PHE A 197 -21.19 -6.91 -5.41
CA PHE A 197 -21.20 -7.15 -3.99
C PHE A 197 -22.65 -7.37 -3.62
N ALA A 198 -23.08 -8.62 -3.59
CA ALA A 198 -24.28 -8.97 -2.88
C ALA A 198 -24.04 -8.45 -1.47
N ALA A 199 -24.81 -7.43 -1.09
CA ALA A 199 -24.85 -6.95 0.27
C ALA A 199 -25.19 -8.17 1.15
N VAL A 200 -24.26 -8.54 2.01
CA VAL A 200 -24.47 -9.48 3.11
C VAL A 200 -24.27 -8.70 4.39
#